data_a16a6ea1a37bdb30a85570c77a7538d0
#
_entry.id   a16a6ea1a37bdb30a85570c77a7538d0
#
_cell.length_a   1.000
_cell.length_b   1.000
_cell.length_c   1.000
_cell.angle_alpha   90.00
_cell.angle_beta   90.00
_cell.angle_gamma   90.00
#
_symmetry.space_group_name_H-M   'P 1'
#
loop_
_entity.id
_entity.type
_entity.pdbx_description
1 polymer ?
#
loop_
_entity_poly.entity_id
_entity_poly.type
_entity_poly.pdbx_seq_one_letter_code
_entity_poly.pdbx_strand_id
1 'polypeptide(L)'
;MIHHSLRFPDDLYDRIKAAAGRDRRSVHAEILTLLADALEPEDVQPAAILTPYQARPGRRVLVITDLAGLRGPARGKVILPLRLYWSPAGRIWDLDDPHALREMYQVVLNEAIRAGELAGWLNGPRLVETWRDLYLPRGVRQAWEEHHEVLRAAQPADTAA
;
A
#
# COMPACT_ATOMS: atom_id res chain seq x y z
N MET A 1 9.85 -11.24 26.22
CA MET A 1 10.62 -10.27 25.39
C MET A 1 12.06 -10.73 25.39
N ILE A 2 12.63 -10.99 24.22
CA ILE A 2 14.03 -11.46 24.09
C ILE A 2 14.89 -10.25 23.80
N HIS A 3 15.93 -10.03 24.59
CA HIS A 3 16.89 -8.94 24.38
C HIS A 3 18.15 -9.49 23.67
N HIS A 4 18.46 -8.92 22.51
CA HIS A 4 19.72 -9.15 21.80
C HIS A 4 20.50 -7.86 21.67
N SER A 5 21.82 -7.93 21.89
CA SER A 5 22.72 -6.84 21.63
C SER A 5 23.33 -7.00 20.24
N LEU A 6 23.02 -6.08 19.34
CA LEU A 6 23.55 -6.06 17.98
C LEU A 6 24.70 -5.05 17.89
N ARG A 7 25.81 -5.47 17.26
CA ARG A 7 26.91 -4.57 16.90
C ARG A 7 26.90 -4.38 15.39
N PHE A 8 26.91 -3.14 14.96
CA PHE A 8 26.94 -2.78 13.55
C PHE A 8 28.33 -2.23 13.18
N PRO A 9 28.84 -2.50 11.97
CA PRO A 9 29.93 -1.74 11.40
C PRO A 9 29.56 -0.25 11.33
N ASP A 10 30.54 0.64 11.51
CA ASP A 10 30.28 2.10 11.59
C ASP A 10 29.60 2.65 10.34
N ASP A 11 30.01 2.20 9.16
CA ASP A 11 29.43 2.57 7.87
C ASP A 11 27.95 2.18 7.75
N LEU A 12 27.59 0.99 8.24
CA LEU A 12 26.21 0.51 8.24
C LEU A 12 25.36 1.29 9.24
N TYR A 13 25.91 1.57 10.42
CA TYR A 13 25.20 2.38 11.42
C TYR A 13 24.91 3.79 10.92
N ASP A 14 25.87 4.45 10.26
CA ASP A 14 25.70 5.78 9.69
C ASP A 14 24.63 5.80 8.60
N ARG A 15 24.56 4.76 7.77
CA ARG A 15 23.51 4.60 6.75
C ARG A 15 22.13 4.45 7.38
N ILE A 16 22.01 3.64 8.44
CA ILE A 16 20.75 3.46 9.18
C ILE A 16 20.33 4.77 9.84
N LYS A 17 21.27 5.48 10.45
CA LYS A 17 21.02 6.78 11.09
C LYS A 17 20.55 7.84 10.09
N ALA A 18 21.15 7.86 8.90
CA ALA A 18 20.72 8.75 7.81
C ALA A 18 19.31 8.40 7.31
N ALA A 19 18.97 7.11 7.20
CA ALA A 19 17.64 6.67 6.83
C ALA A 19 16.59 7.06 7.88
N ALA A 20 16.89 6.78 9.17
CA ALA A 20 16.03 7.17 10.28
C ALA A 20 15.75 8.69 10.33
N GLY A 21 16.78 9.50 10.02
CA GLY A 21 16.64 10.96 9.95
C GLY A 21 15.71 11.42 8.81
N ARG A 22 15.79 10.80 7.64
CA ARG A 22 14.88 11.07 6.51
C ARG A 22 13.44 10.73 6.83
N ASP A 23 13.24 9.58 7.50
CA ASP A 23 11.91 9.05 7.82
C ASP A 23 11.35 9.57 9.16
N ARG A 24 12.10 10.46 9.83
CA ARG A 24 11.77 11.02 11.15
C ARG A 24 11.47 9.96 12.21
N ARG A 25 12.25 8.89 12.20
CA ARG A 25 12.16 7.77 13.15
C ARG A 25 13.38 7.72 14.04
N SER A 26 13.26 6.99 15.17
CA SER A 26 14.45 6.63 15.94
C SER A 26 15.27 5.59 15.18
N VAL A 27 16.59 5.56 15.40
CA VAL A 27 17.47 4.53 14.80
C VAL A 27 16.99 3.12 15.14
N HIS A 28 16.51 2.91 16.36
CA HIS A 28 15.93 1.61 16.77
C HIS A 28 14.69 1.22 15.97
N ALA A 29 13.77 2.16 15.77
CA ALA A 29 12.57 1.93 14.97
C ALA A 29 12.92 1.65 13.49
N GLU A 30 13.93 2.34 12.96
CA GLU A 30 14.41 2.11 11.61
C GLU A 30 15.03 0.72 11.46
N ILE A 31 15.85 0.28 12.41
CA ILE A 31 16.40 -1.08 12.42
C ILE A 31 15.30 -2.13 12.43
N LEU A 32 14.29 -1.97 13.30
CA LEU A 32 13.17 -2.91 13.36
C LEU A 32 12.38 -2.95 12.04
N THR A 33 12.18 -1.81 11.40
CA THR A 33 11.51 -1.72 10.10
C THR A 33 12.31 -2.44 9.01
N LEU A 34 13.63 -2.18 8.92
CA LEU A 34 14.50 -2.82 7.95
C LEU A 34 14.60 -4.34 8.16
N LEU A 35 14.62 -4.78 9.43
CA LEU A 35 14.63 -6.22 9.75
C LEU A 35 13.28 -6.86 9.43
N ALA A 36 12.18 -6.21 9.74
CA ALA A 36 10.85 -6.70 9.38
C ALA A 36 10.72 -6.84 7.86
N ASP A 37 11.11 -5.81 7.10
CA ASP A 37 11.11 -5.83 5.64
C ASP A 37 12.01 -6.94 5.05
N ALA A 38 13.16 -7.22 5.71
CA ALA A 38 14.10 -8.26 5.27
C ALA A 38 13.66 -9.68 5.65
N LEU A 39 12.86 -9.81 6.71
CA LEU A 39 12.34 -11.08 7.21
C LEU A 39 10.93 -11.39 6.71
N GLU A 40 10.29 -10.43 6.01
CA GLU A 40 9.08 -10.75 5.26
C GLU A 40 9.42 -11.92 4.33
N PRO A 41 8.70 -13.05 4.42
CA PRO A 41 8.98 -14.16 3.52
C PRO A 41 8.92 -13.62 2.09
N GLU A 42 9.88 -14.00 1.27
CA GLU A 42 9.81 -13.85 -0.19
C GLU A 42 8.69 -14.75 -0.74
N ASP A 43 7.53 -14.73 -0.10
CA ASP A 43 6.32 -15.29 -0.64
C ASP A 43 6.05 -14.49 -1.90
N VAL A 44 6.19 -15.16 -3.02
CA VAL A 44 5.89 -14.76 -4.38
C VAL A 44 5.13 -13.43 -4.38
N GLN A 45 5.88 -12.32 -4.32
CA GLN A 45 5.24 -11.02 -4.42
C GLN A 45 4.50 -10.99 -5.75
N PRO A 46 3.23 -10.62 -5.75
CA PRO A 46 2.48 -10.60 -6.99
C PRO A 46 3.20 -9.70 -7.98
N ALA A 47 3.24 -10.11 -9.23
CA ALA A 47 3.85 -9.33 -10.29
C ALA A 47 3.15 -7.97 -10.36
N ALA A 48 3.95 -6.90 -10.41
CA ALA A 48 3.45 -5.54 -10.45
C ALA A 48 4.20 -4.73 -11.52
N ILE A 49 3.51 -3.76 -12.08
CA ILE A 49 4.02 -2.88 -13.12
C ILE A 49 3.98 -1.45 -12.61
N LEU A 50 5.13 -0.77 -12.71
CA LEU A 50 5.19 0.67 -12.47
C LEU A 50 4.77 1.41 -13.75
N THR A 51 3.59 2.00 -13.73
CA THR A 51 2.99 2.65 -14.90
C THR A 51 3.57 4.05 -15.15
N PRO A 52 3.38 4.65 -16.33
CA PRO A 52 3.75 6.04 -16.58
C PRO A 52 2.80 7.04 -15.89
N TYR A 53 1.64 6.59 -15.43
CA TYR A 53 0.66 7.45 -14.75
C TYR A 53 1.13 7.86 -13.36
N GLN A 54 0.59 8.97 -12.88
CA GLN A 54 0.95 9.52 -11.57
C GLN A 54 -0.30 9.64 -10.68
N ALA A 55 -0.18 9.20 -9.43
CA ALA A 55 -1.16 9.46 -8.38
C ALA A 55 -1.12 10.95 -7.97
N ARG A 56 0.10 11.50 -7.94
CA ARG A 56 0.41 12.92 -7.71
C ARG A 56 1.79 13.22 -8.31
N PRO A 57 2.20 14.49 -8.45
CA PRO A 57 3.51 14.83 -8.98
C PRO A 57 4.65 14.07 -8.30
N GLY A 58 5.46 13.37 -9.09
CA GLY A 58 6.58 12.56 -8.61
C GLY A 58 6.22 11.19 -8.04
N ARG A 59 4.93 10.82 -7.95
CA ARG A 59 4.46 9.52 -7.48
C ARG A 59 3.83 8.72 -8.62
N ARG A 60 4.60 7.81 -9.21
CA ARG A 60 4.09 6.90 -10.25
C ARG A 60 3.17 5.84 -9.65
N VAL A 61 2.18 5.43 -10.41
CA VAL A 61 1.19 4.42 -10.00
C VAL A 61 1.75 3.02 -10.23
N LEU A 62 1.73 2.21 -9.18
CA LEU A 62 2.02 0.79 -9.22
C LEU A 62 0.71 0.01 -9.38
N VAL A 63 0.69 -0.95 -10.29
CA VAL A 63 -0.47 -1.81 -10.58
C VAL A 63 -0.05 -3.27 -10.47
N ILE A 64 -0.81 -4.05 -9.72
CA ILE A 64 -0.66 -5.52 -9.69
C ILE A 64 -1.24 -6.09 -10.99
N THR A 65 -0.53 -7.05 -11.59
CA THR A 65 -0.95 -7.65 -12.88
C THR A 65 -2.10 -8.62 -12.75
N ASP A 66 -2.28 -9.24 -11.57
CA ASP A 66 -3.36 -10.17 -11.28
C ASP A 66 -4.07 -9.80 -9.96
N LEU A 67 -5.35 -9.49 -10.05
CA LEU A 67 -6.17 -9.16 -8.87
C LEU A 67 -6.27 -10.30 -7.86
N ALA A 68 -6.07 -11.55 -8.27
CA ALA A 68 -6.01 -12.70 -7.37
C ALA A 68 -4.80 -12.62 -6.41
N GLY A 69 -3.79 -11.84 -6.75
CA GLY A 69 -2.66 -11.53 -5.87
C GLY A 69 -3.00 -10.58 -4.71
N LEU A 70 -4.16 -9.92 -4.74
CA LEU A 70 -4.63 -9.04 -3.67
C LEU A 70 -5.32 -9.88 -2.58
N ARG A 71 -4.59 -10.19 -1.52
CA ARG A 71 -5.01 -11.10 -0.45
C ARG A 71 -5.17 -10.40 0.91
N GLY A 72 -5.29 -9.08 0.90
CA GLY A 72 -5.50 -8.31 2.11
C GLY A 72 -6.80 -8.65 2.82
N PRO A 73 -6.99 -8.15 4.05
CA PRO A 73 -8.17 -8.42 4.85
C PRO A 73 -9.43 -7.86 4.16
N ALA A 74 -10.50 -8.68 4.14
CA ALA A 74 -11.79 -8.28 3.58
C ALA A 74 -12.72 -7.68 4.63
N ARG A 75 -12.45 -7.92 5.92
CA ARG A 75 -13.29 -7.54 7.07
C ARG A 75 -12.44 -7.28 8.31
N GLY A 76 -13.09 -6.74 9.33
CA GLY A 76 -12.50 -6.50 10.62
C GLY A 76 -11.76 -5.16 10.70
N LYS A 77 -11.02 -4.96 11.78
CA LYS A 77 -10.32 -3.71 12.07
C LYS A 77 -8.84 -3.85 11.78
N VAL A 78 -8.28 -2.88 11.07
CA VAL A 78 -6.87 -2.86 10.69
C VAL A 78 -6.24 -1.50 10.99
N ILE A 79 -4.92 -1.49 11.11
CA ILE A 79 -4.11 -0.28 11.23
C ILE A 79 -3.08 -0.33 10.11
N LEU A 80 -3.07 0.70 9.26
CA LEU A 80 -2.07 0.82 8.20
C LEU A 80 -0.70 1.20 8.78
N PRO A 81 0.39 0.73 8.17
CA PRO A 81 1.73 1.18 8.50
C PRO A 81 1.85 2.70 8.35
N LEU A 82 2.69 3.33 9.19
CA LEU A 82 2.95 4.78 9.16
C LEU A 82 3.42 5.27 7.79
N ARG A 83 4.07 4.43 7.01
CA ARG A 83 4.49 4.75 5.66
C ARG A 83 3.32 5.01 4.71
N LEU A 84 2.26 4.21 4.83
CA LEU A 84 1.05 4.36 4.00
C LEU A 84 0.13 5.46 4.53
N TYR A 85 -0.01 5.53 5.85
CA TYR A 85 -0.87 6.53 6.48
C TYR A 85 -0.25 7.05 7.77
N TRP A 86 0.18 8.30 7.74
CA TRP A 86 0.75 8.92 8.92
C TRP A 86 -0.36 9.38 9.87
N SER A 87 -0.37 8.81 11.07
CA SER A 87 -1.25 9.24 12.16
C SER A 87 -0.53 9.02 13.50
N PRO A 88 -0.39 10.06 14.35
CA PRO A 88 0.32 9.94 15.62
C PRO A 88 -0.27 8.89 16.57
N ALA A 89 -1.58 8.69 16.52
CA ALA A 89 -2.30 7.76 17.40
C ALA A 89 -2.59 6.40 16.77
N GLY A 90 -2.22 6.21 15.48
CA GLY A 90 -2.66 5.05 14.70
C GLY A 90 -4.18 5.10 14.42
N ARG A 91 -4.56 5.24 13.16
CA ARG A 91 -5.98 5.18 12.79
C ARG A 91 -6.41 3.72 12.65
N ILE A 92 -7.47 3.34 13.36
CA ILE A 92 -8.13 2.06 13.18
C ILE A 92 -9.14 2.20 12.03
N TRP A 93 -9.03 1.32 11.03
CA TRP A 93 -9.94 1.24 9.90
C TRP A 93 -10.86 0.04 10.10
N ASP A 94 -12.15 0.29 10.17
CA ASP A 94 -13.15 -0.78 10.26
C ASP A 94 -13.60 -1.17 8.85
N LEU A 95 -13.16 -2.31 8.37
CA LEU A 95 -13.44 -2.77 7.00
C LEU A 95 -14.89 -3.28 6.84
N ASP A 96 -15.62 -3.43 7.92
CA ASP A 96 -17.05 -3.73 7.89
C ASP A 96 -17.89 -2.46 7.64
N ASP A 97 -17.30 -1.26 7.87
CA ASP A 97 -17.86 0.01 7.46
C ASP A 97 -17.47 0.33 6.01
N PRO A 98 -18.43 0.40 5.06
CA PRO A 98 -18.13 0.69 3.65
C PRO A 98 -17.39 2.02 3.43
N HIS A 99 -17.62 3.01 4.28
CA HIS A 99 -16.95 4.31 4.16
C HIS A 99 -15.47 4.19 4.56
N ALA A 100 -15.18 3.58 5.71
CA ALA A 100 -13.81 3.35 6.17
C ALA A 100 -13.03 2.45 5.20
N LEU A 101 -13.66 1.42 4.65
CA LEU A 101 -13.07 0.55 3.63
C LEU A 101 -12.63 1.35 2.40
N ARG A 102 -13.52 2.19 1.85
CA ARG A 102 -13.20 3.00 0.67
C ARG A 102 -12.07 3.97 0.95
N GLU A 103 -12.09 4.67 2.08
CA GLU A 103 -11.01 5.59 2.45
C GLU A 103 -9.67 4.85 2.57
N MET A 104 -9.64 3.70 3.22
CA MET A 104 -8.43 2.89 3.37
C MET A 104 -7.88 2.45 2.01
N TYR A 105 -8.74 1.97 1.12
CA TYR A 105 -8.34 1.56 -0.23
C TYR A 105 -7.80 2.73 -1.05
N GLN A 106 -8.41 3.92 -0.94
CA GLN A 106 -7.91 5.13 -1.60
C GLN A 106 -6.50 5.49 -1.12
N VAL A 107 -6.24 5.39 0.18
CA VAL A 107 -4.92 5.62 0.75
C VAL A 107 -3.90 4.63 0.18
N VAL A 108 -4.20 3.34 0.22
CA VAL A 108 -3.28 2.29 -0.26
C VAL A 108 -2.99 2.44 -1.75
N LEU A 109 -4.01 2.66 -2.58
CA LEU A 109 -3.85 2.84 -4.02
C LEU A 109 -3.01 4.07 -4.39
N ASN A 110 -3.09 5.13 -3.59
CA ASN A 110 -2.34 6.37 -3.81
C ASN A 110 -0.91 6.31 -3.29
N GLU A 111 -0.66 5.57 -2.22
CA GLU A 111 0.60 5.63 -1.48
C GLU A 111 1.49 4.39 -1.66
N ALA A 112 0.96 3.26 -2.14
CA ALA A 112 1.74 2.05 -2.33
C ALA A 112 2.86 2.23 -3.36
N ILE A 113 4.05 1.78 -3.01
CA ILE A 113 5.23 1.75 -3.88
C ILE A 113 5.81 0.35 -4.04
N ARG A 114 5.26 -0.63 -3.31
CA ARG A 114 5.67 -2.03 -3.34
C ARG A 114 4.46 -2.92 -3.63
N ALA A 115 4.68 -3.98 -4.39
CA ALA A 115 3.64 -4.96 -4.69
C ALA A 115 3.05 -5.59 -3.43
N GLY A 116 3.89 -5.88 -2.43
CA GLY A 116 3.47 -6.43 -1.14
C GLY A 116 2.50 -5.53 -0.36
N GLU A 117 2.61 -4.21 -0.51
CA GLU A 117 1.67 -3.27 0.13
C GLU A 117 0.28 -3.33 -0.51
N LEU A 118 0.22 -3.42 -1.82
CA LEU A 118 -1.04 -3.62 -2.51
C LEU A 118 -1.65 -4.99 -2.17
N ALA A 119 -0.83 -6.05 -2.25
CA ALA A 119 -1.27 -7.41 -1.97
C ALA A 119 -1.72 -7.63 -0.53
N GLY A 120 -1.01 -7.03 0.42
CA GLY A 120 -1.26 -7.21 1.85
C GLY A 120 -2.44 -6.41 2.40
N TRP A 121 -2.81 -5.30 1.76
CA TRP A 121 -3.85 -4.40 2.27
C TRP A 121 -5.10 -4.36 1.42
N LEU A 122 -5.03 -4.70 0.14
CA LEU A 122 -6.19 -4.78 -0.74
C LEU A 122 -6.69 -6.22 -0.87
N ASN A 123 -7.99 -6.38 -0.95
CA ASN A 123 -8.65 -7.65 -1.26
C ASN A 123 -9.29 -7.55 -2.65
N GLY A 124 -8.95 -8.46 -3.56
CA GLY A 124 -9.35 -8.38 -4.95
C GLY A 124 -10.87 -8.28 -5.17
N PRO A 125 -11.68 -9.22 -4.66
CA PRO A 125 -13.15 -9.15 -4.76
C PRO A 125 -13.73 -7.85 -4.18
N ARG A 126 -13.27 -7.44 -3.01
CA ARG A 126 -13.74 -6.18 -2.37
C ARG A 126 -13.34 -4.95 -3.16
N LEU A 127 -12.16 -4.98 -3.78
CA LEU A 127 -11.74 -3.88 -4.66
C LEU A 127 -12.66 -3.73 -5.87
N VAL A 128 -13.02 -4.84 -6.52
CA VAL A 128 -13.95 -4.82 -7.65
C VAL A 128 -15.33 -4.30 -7.24
N GLU A 129 -15.85 -4.77 -6.10
CA GLU A 129 -17.15 -4.34 -5.57
C GLU A 129 -17.21 -2.82 -5.28
N THR A 130 -16.11 -2.26 -4.76
CA THR A 130 -16.08 -0.86 -4.32
C THR A 130 -15.48 0.10 -5.35
N TRP A 131 -14.89 -0.42 -6.43
CA TRP A 131 -14.09 0.37 -7.38
C TRP A 131 -14.77 1.64 -7.88
N ARG A 132 -16.02 1.55 -8.29
CA ARG A 132 -16.81 2.67 -8.81
C ARG A 132 -16.98 3.81 -7.79
N ASP A 133 -17.05 3.46 -6.50
CA ASP A 133 -17.32 4.37 -5.41
C ASP A 133 -16.04 5.00 -4.84
N LEU A 134 -14.86 4.57 -5.31
CA LEU A 134 -13.58 5.13 -4.87
C LEU A 134 -13.35 6.50 -5.51
N TYR A 135 -12.97 7.47 -4.70
CA TYR A 135 -12.49 8.75 -5.18
C TYR A 135 -10.99 8.69 -5.41
N LEU A 136 -10.57 8.47 -6.66
CA LEU A 136 -9.18 8.28 -7.04
C LEU A 136 -8.70 9.37 -7.99
N PRO A 137 -7.42 9.77 -7.90
CA PRO A 137 -6.79 10.59 -8.92
C PRO A 137 -6.94 9.93 -10.30
N ARG A 138 -7.12 10.74 -11.34
CA ARG A 138 -7.31 10.25 -12.71
C ARG A 138 -6.22 9.27 -13.14
N GLY A 139 -4.95 9.55 -12.81
CA GLY A 139 -3.84 8.69 -13.16
C GLY A 139 -3.90 7.32 -12.50
N VAL A 140 -4.35 7.23 -11.23
CA VAL A 140 -4.55 5.96 -10.54
C VAL A 140 -5.65 5.15 -11.19
N ARG A 141 -6.81 5.77 -11.40
CA ARG A 141 -7.96 5.12 -12.04
C ARG A 141 -7.60 4.59 -13.42
N GLN A 142 -7.00 5.42 -14.26
CA GLN A 142 -6.61 5.04 -15.62
C GLN A 142 -5.60 3.89 -15.63
N ALA A 143 -4.56 3.94 -14.79
CA ALA A 143 -3.56 2.87 -14.70
C ALA A 143 -4.18 1.51 -14.36
N TRP A 144 -5.06 1.47 -13.39
CA TRP A 144 -5.69 0.22 -12.95
C TRP A 144 -6.73 -0.29 -13.96
N GLU A 145 -7.52 0.58 -14.56
CA GLU A 145 -8.54 0.20 -15.56
C GLU A 145 -7.94 -0.25 -16.90
N GLU A 146 -6.77 0.25 -17.27
CA GLU A 146 -6.04 -0.24 -18.44
C GLU A 146 -5.54 -1.66 -18.29
N HIS A 147 -5.16 -2.04 -17.05
CA HIS A 147 -4.63 -3.36 -16.74
C HIS A 147 -5.72 -4.38 -16.33
N HIS A 148 -6.87 -3.89 -15.88
CA HIS A 148 -7.96 -4.73 -15.37
C HIS A 148 -9.30 -4.35 -15.99
N GLU A 149 -9.70 -5.10 -17.00
CA GLU A 149 -10.98 -4.88 -17.70
C GLU A 149 -12.18 -4.95 -16.75
N VAL A 150 -12.13 -5.82 -15.74
CA VAL A 150 -13.20 -5.95 -14.74
C VAL A 150 -13.42 -4.66 -13.94
N LEU A 151 -12.38 -3.88 -13.67
CA LEU A 151 -12.51 -2.58 -13.01
C LEU A 151 -13.10 -1.52 -13.93
N ARG A 152 -12.71 -1.54 -15.20
CA ARG A 152 -13.30 -0.67 -16.24
C ARG A 152 -14.77 -0.96 -16.46
N ALA A 153 -15.15 -2.25 -16.51
CA ALA A 153 -16.53 -2.68 -16.66
C ALA A 153 -17.41 -2.38 -15.43
N ALA A 154 -16.79 -2.23 -14.25
CA ALA A 154 -17.50 -1.85 -13.03
C ALA A 154 -17.96 -0.38 -13.03
N GLN A 155 -17.47 0.45 -13.96
CA GLN A 155 -18.00 1.81 -14.12
C GLN A 155 -19.40 1.77 -14.74
N PRO A 156 -20.33 2.65 -14.32
CA PRO A 156 -21.55 2.86 -15.10
C PRO A 156 -21.12 3.29 -16.51
N ALA A 157 -21.71 2.68 -17.51
CA ALA A 157 -21.55 3.17 -18.89
C ALA A 157 -21.79 4.68 -18.84
N ASP A 158 -20.78 5.44 -19.24
CA ASP A 158 -20.89 6.88 -19.34
C ASP A 158 -22.06 7.14 -20.28
N THR A 159 -23.17 7.58 -19.72
CA THR A 159 -24.30 7.97 -20.53
C THR A 159 -23.87 9.26 -21.20
N ALA A 160 -23.20 9.09 -22.34
CA ALA A 160 -22.93 10.18 -23.24
C ALA A 160 -24.26 10.79 -23.62
N ALA A 161 -24.60 11.86 -22.96
CA ALA A 161 -25.64 12.76 -23.39
C ALA A 161 -25.07 13.73 -24.42
#